data_054b7da4fc4fa62dbb9a9077f8b6b0d7
#
_entry.id   054b7da4fc4fa62dbb9a9077f8b6b0d7
#
_cell.length_a   1.000
_cell.length_b   1.000
_cell.length_c   1.000
_cell.angle_alpha   90.00
_cell.angle_beta   90.00
_cell.angle_gamma   90.00
#
_symmetry.space_group_name_H-M   'P 1'
#
loop_
_entity.id
_entity.type
_entity.pdbx_description
1 polymer ?
#
loop_
_entity_poly.entity_id
_entity_poly.type
_entity_poly.pdbx_seq_one_letter_code
_entity_poly.pdbx_strand_id
1 'polypeptide(L)'
;QEPQILILDEPTTYLDIGHQSMVMEYLYKWHKEWKTTIIMVIHDLNMLSQYCDHLIVLDNGVFVKDGVREEVLCKELITKTYKANFSVIKHPDSGVPQFLPYFNGRS
;
A
#
# COMPACT_ATOMS: atom_id res chain seq x y z
N GLN A 1 2.78 -12.93 26.14
CA GLN A 1 1.75 -13.14 25.12
C GLN A 1 2.36 -13.64 23.83
N GLU A 2 1.66 -14.56 23.25
CA GLU A 2 2.09 -15.09 21.95
C GLU A 2 1.81 -14.07 20.85
N PRO A 3 2.72 -13.93 19.88
CA PRO A 3 2.46 -13.08 18.72
C PRO A 3 1.27 -13.63 17.93
N GLN A 4 0.46 -12.72 17.42
CA GLN A 4 -0.69 -13.06 16.61
C GLN A 4 -0.46 -12.58 15.19
N ILE A 5 -1.00 -13.30 14.24
CA ILE A 5 -0.95 -12.95 12.83
C ILE A 5 -2.39 -12.83 12.32
N LEU A 6 -2.70 -11.69 11.76
CA LEU A 6 -3.99 -11.43 11.15
C LEU A 6 -3.78 -11.32 9.63
N ILE A 7 -4.54 -12.09 8.88
CA ILE A 7 -4.44 -12.08 7.41
C ILE A 7 -5.76 -11.56 6.85
N LEU A 8 -5.68 -10.50 6.06
CA LEU A 8 -6.86 -9.85 5.48
C LEU A 8 -6.71 -9.75 3.96
N ASP A 9 -7.78 -10.04 3.25
CA ASP A 9 -7.82 -9.92 1.80
C ASP A 9 -8.70 -8.73 1.43
N GLU A 10 -8.06 -7.65 1.01
CA GLU A 10 -8.72 -6.42 0.58
C GLU A 10 -9.75 -5.91 1.59
N PRO A 11 -9.31 -5.58 2.82
CA PRO A 11 -10.25 -5.24 3.90
C PRO A 11 -11.04 -3.97 3.64
N THR A 12 -10.64 -3.17 2.65
CA THR A 12 -11.29 -1.89 2.35
C THR A 12 -12.09 -1.89 1.05
N THR A 13 -12.15 -3.02 0.35
CA THR A 13 -12.94 -3.15 -0.86
C THR A 13 -14.42 -2.89 -0.53
N TYR A 14 -15.10 -2.14 -1.39
CA TYR A 14 -16.51 -1.74 -1.23
C TYR A 14 -16.77 -0.69 -0.16
N LEU A 15 -15.74 -0.13 0.45
CA LEU A 15 -15.89 0.98 1.39
C LEU A 15 -15.60 2.30 0.70
N ASP A 16 -16.27 3.36 1.14
CA ASP A 16 -15.92 4.70 0.67
C ASP A 16 -14.61 5.18 1.31
N ILE A 17 -14.09 6.30 0.83
CA ILE A 17 -12.78 6.82 1.27
C ILE A 17 -12.72 7.02 2.78
N GLY A 18 -13.78 7.58 3.38
CA GLY A 18 -13.79 7.83 4.81
C GLY A 18 -13.76 6.55 5.63
N HIS A 19 -14.54 5.57 5.21
CA HIS A 19 -14.55 4.27 5.90
C HIS A 19 -13.27 3.49 5.67
N GLN A 20 -12.67 3.58 4.49
CA GLN A 20 -11.37 2.98 4.24
C GLN A 20 -10.31 3.51 5.19
N SER A 21 -10.27 4.83 5.35
CA SER A 21 -9.35 5.47 6.28
C SER A 21 -9.53 4.99 7.71
N MET A 22 -10.78 4.91 8.15
CA MET A 22 -11.09 4.43 9.50
C MET A 22 -10.60 3.01 9.73
N VAL A 23 -10.85 2.11 8.78
CA VAL A 23 -10.43 0.72 8.90
C VAL A 23 -8.91 0.62 8.95
N MET A 24 -8.22 1.33 8.07
CA MET A 24 -6.76 1.28 8.03
C MET A 24 -6.14 1.86 9.30
N GLU A 25 -6.67 2.95 9.80
CA GLU A 25 -6.18 3.52 11.06
C GLU A 25 -6.43 2.59 12.24
N TYR A 26 -7.58 1.94 12.27
CA TYR A 26 -7.90 0.96 13.31
C TYR A 26 -6.91 -0.20 13.29
N LEU A 27 -6.63 -0.74 12.10
CA LEU A 27 -5.69 -1.84 11.96
C LEU A 27 -4.28 -1.44 12.36
N TYR A 28 -3.87 -0.22 12.01
CA TYR A 28 -2.57 0.30 12.39
C TYR A 28 -2.43 0.41 13.91
N LYS A 29 -3.45 0.93 14.58
CA LYS A 29 -3.48 1.03 16.04
C LYS A 29 -3.44 -0.35 16.68
N TRP A 30 -4.20 -1.28 16.16
CA TRP A 30 -4.20 -2.65 16.64
C TRP A 30 -2.81 -3.25 16.56
N HIS A 31 -2.18 -3.11 15.41
CA HIS A 31 -0.80 -3.58 15.22
C HIS A 31 0.15 -2.98 16.26
N LYS A 32 0.05 -1.69 16.51
CA LYS A 32 0.93 -1.00 17.46
C LYS A 32 0.66 -1.40 18.90
N GLU A 33 -0.58 -1.48 19.30
CA GLU A 33 -0.96 -1.77 20.70
C GLU A 33 -0.74 -3.23 21.07
N TRP A 34 -1.14 -4.14 20.20
CA TRP A 34 -1.16 -5.56 20.50
C TRP A 34 0.00 -6.31 19.85
N LYS A 35 0.85 -5.62 19.15
CA LYS A 35 1.99 -6.21 18.40
C LYS A 35 1.55 -7.36 17.50
N THR A 36 0.36 -7.23 16.94
CA THR A 36 -0.18 -8.18 15.98
C THR A 36 0.48 -7.94 14.63
N THR A 37 0.98 -8.99 14.01
CA THR A 37 1.44 -8.89 12.63
C THR A 37 0.23 -8.93 11.71
N ILE A 38 0.09 -7.92 10.87
CA ILE A 38 -1.04 -7.83 9.96
C ILE A 38 -0.53 -7.95 8.53
N ILE A 39 -1.04 -8.93 7.82
CA ILE A 39 -0.72 -9.15 6.41
C ILE A 39 -1.97 -8.86 5.61
N MET A 40 -1.87 -7.95 4.64
CA MET A 40 -3.02 -7.54 3.84
C MET A 40 -2.71 -7.61 2.36
N VAL A 41 -3.72 -7.98 1.59
CA VAL A 41 -3.68 -7.83 0.13
C VAL A 41 -4.46 -6.57 -0.20
N ILE A 42 -3.79 -5.59 -0.76
CA ILE A 42 -4.38 -4.29 -1.12
C ILE A 42 -3.89 -3.92 -2.52
N HIS A 43 -4.81 -3.44 -3.36
CA HIS A 43 -4.47 -3.02 -4.73
C HIS A 43 -4.21 -1.52 -4.85
N ASP A 44 -4.59 -0.73 -3.87
CA ASP A 44 -4.37 0.71 -3.87
C ASP A 44 -2.95 1.01 -3.39
N LEU A 45 -2.09 1.44 -4.32
CA LEU A 45 -0.69 1.75 -4.05
C LEU A 45 -0.52 2.86 -3.02
N ASN A 46 -1.37 3.86 -3.08
CA ASN A 46 -1.25 5.01 -2.19
C ASN A 46 -1.61 4.64 -0.76
N MET A 47 -2.57 3.76 -0.61
CA MET A 47 -2.94 3.22 0.70
C MET A 47 -1.82 2.36 1.26
N LEU A 48 -1.24 1.48 0.44
CA LEU A 48 -0.08 0.68 0.86
C LEU A 48 1.05 1.57 1.33
N SER A 49 1.33 2.64 0.60
CA SER A 49 2.41 3.55 0.92
C SER A 49 2.21 4.20 2.28
N GLN A 50 0.99 4.54 2.63
CA GLN A 50 0.74 5.23 3.89
C GLN A 50 0.73 4.33 5.11
N TYR A 51 0.22 3.11 4.97
CA TYR A 51 -0.06 2.28 6.14
C TYR A 51 0.88 1.08 6.30
N CYS A 52 1.59 0.70 5.26
CA CYS A 52 2.45 -0.48 5.29
C CYS A 52 3.91 -0.07 5.20
N ASP A 53 4.75 -0.68 6.02
CA ASP A 53 6.19 -0.40 6.02
C ASP A 53 7.00 -1.49 5.33
N HIS A 54 6.45 -2.68 5.18
CA HIS A 54 7.08 -3.78 4.46
C HIS A 54 6.12 -4.31 3.41
N LEU A 55 6.58 -4.43 2.17
CA LEU A 55 5.74 -4.76 1.03
C LEU A 55 6.29 -5.94 0.25
N ILE A 56 5.37 -6.70 -0.32
CA ILE A 56 5.70 -7.78 -1.24
C ILE A 56 4.93 -7.52 -2.52
N VAL A 57 5.64 -7.52 -3.65
CA VAL A 57 5.03 -7.30 -4.97
C VAL A 57 4.95 -8.60 -5.72
N LEU A 58 3.76 -8.93 -6.20
CA LEU A 58 3.51 -10.10 -7.04
C LEU A 58 2.96 -9.63 -8.38
N ASP A 59 3.39 -10.27 -9.44
CA ASP A 59 2.86 -10.03 -10.79
C ASP A 59 2.43 -11.36 -11.38
N ASN A 60 1.13 -11.51 -11.63
CA ASN A 60 0.55 -12.77 -12.13
C ASN A 60 0.91 -13.96 -11.25
N GLY A 61 0.91 -13.77 -9.94
CA GLY A 61 1.25 -14.84 -8.99
C GLY A 61 2.74 -15.09 -8.84
N VAL A 62 3.58 -14.35 -9.54
CA VAL A 62 5.04 -14.50 -9.48
C VAL A 62 5.64 -13.42 -8.60
N PHE A 63 6.52 -13.83 -7.71
CA PHE A 63 7.27 -12.91 -6.85
C PHE A 63 8.13 -11.97 -7.70
N VAL A 64 8.04 -10.68 -7.44
CA VAL A 64 8.85 -9.66 -8.11
C VAL A 64 9.87 -9.07 -7.15
N LYS A 65 9.43 -8.58 -6.01
CA LYS A 65 10.31 -7.93 -5.04
C LYS A 65 9.64 -7.85 -3.68
N ASP A 66 10.45 -7.87 -2.63
CA ASP A 66 9.98 -7.51 -1.29
C ASP A 66 10.98 -6.58 -0.64
N GLY A 67 10.53 -5.86 0.37
CA GLY A 67 11.38 -4.94 1.10
C GLY A 67 10.58 -3.86 1.78
N VAL A 68 11.32 -2.88 2.32
CA VAL A 68 10.69 -1.72 2.94
C VAL A 68 10.05 -0.83 1.86
N ARG A 69 9.11 0.00 2.30
CA ARG A 69 8.33 0.88 1.40
C ARG A 69 9.21 1.63 0.40
N GLU A 70 10.26 2.24 0.88
CA GLU A 70 11.10 3.12 0.07
C GLU A 70 11.86 2.37 -1.03
N GLU A 71 12.14 1.10 -0.82
CA GLU A 71 12.82 0.27 -1.81
C GLU A 71 11.86 -0.29 -2.84
N VAL A 72 10.65 -0.66 -2.39
CA VAL A 72 9.67 -1.32 -3.25
C VAL A 72 8.86 -0.33 -4.06
N LEU A 73 8.41 0.76 -3.44
CA LEU A 73 7.58 1.76 -4.09
C LEU A 73 8.41 2.82 -4.82
N CYS A 74 9.24 2.37 -5.74
CA CYS A 74 9.96 3.29 -6.62
C CYS A 74 9.23 3.38 -7.97
N LYS A 75 9.38 4.53 -8.62
CA LYS A 75 8.68 4.81 -9.88
C LYS A 75 8.97 3.74 -10.94
N GLU A 76 10.22 3.33 -11.04
CA GLU A 76 10.63 2.37 -12.06
C GLU A 76 9.95 1.01 -11.90
N LEU A 77 9.93 0.47 -10.69
CA LEU A 77 9.32 -0.81 -10.42
C LEU A 77 7.81 -0.76 -10.62
N ILE A 78 7.17 0.29 -10.14
CA ILE A 78 5.71 0.42 -10.22
C ILE A 78 5.27 0.63 -11.67
N THR A 79 5.98 1.46 -12.44
CA THR A 79 5.68 1.67 -13.85
C THR A 79 5.79 0.35 -14.62
N LYS A 80 6.83 -0.41 -14.36
CA LYS A 80 7.04 -1.70 -15.02
C LYS A 80 5.98 -2.73 -14.65
N THR A 81 5.66 -2.82 -13.35
CA THR A 81 4.72 -3.83 -12.85
C THR A 81 3.30 -3.56 -13.30
N TYR A 82 2.86 -2.31 -13.23
CA TYR A 82 1.50 -1.93 -13.61
C TYR A 82 1.36 -1.56 -15.07
N LYS A 83 2.46 -1.45 -15.79
CA LYS A 83 2.48 -1.09 -17.23
C LYS A 83 1.75 0.22 -17.49
N ALA A 84 1.97 1.18 -16.61
CA ALA A 84 1.32 2.49 -16.67
C ALA A 84 2.30 3.55 -16.20
N ASN A 85 2.08 4.79 -16.63
CA ASN A 85 2.92 5.91 -16.24
C ASN A 85 2.33 6.62 -15.02
N PHE A 86 3.19 6.96 -14.08
CA PHE A 86 2.79 7.63 -12.84
C PHE A 86 3.68 8.84 -12.58
N SER A 87 3.08 9.89 -12.04
CA SER A 87 3.82 10.94 -11.33
C SER A 87 3.95 10.50 -9.89
N VAL A 88 5.14 10.68 -9.33
CA VAL A 88 5.37 10.33 -7.92
C VAL A 88 5.59 11.61 -7.15
N ILE A 89 4.77 11.84 -6.13
CA ILE A 89 4.91 12.99 -5.23
C ILE A 89 4.96 12.49 -3.80
N LYS A 90 5.44 13.35 -2.91
CA LYS A 90 5.41 13.05 -1.48
C LYS A 90 4.10 13.50 -0.88
N HIS A 91 3.52 12.67 -0.04
CA HIS A 91 2.33 13.06 0.70
C HIS A 91 2.67 14.28 1.56
N PRO A 92 1.85 15.34 1.54
CA PRO A 92 2.20 16.57 2.24
C PRO A 92 2.33 16.44 3.76
N ASP A 93 1.64 15.47 4.36
CA ASP A 93 1.68 15.30 5.82
C ASP A 93 2.68 14.24 6.25
N SER A 94 2.71 13.09 5.57
CA SER A 94 3.53 11.95 5.99
C SER A 94 4.85 11.83 5.26
N GLY A 95 4.99 12.46 4.10
CA GLY A 95 6.20 12.39 3.28
C GLY A 95 6.36 11.09 2.51
N VAL A 96 5.41 10.16 2.61
CA VAL A 96 5.51 8.88 1.88
C VAL A 96 5.20 9.08 0.40
N PRO A 97 5.75 8.23 -0.49
CA PRO A 97 5.49 8.37 -1.92
C PRO A 97 4.02 8.11 -2.25
N GLN A 98 3.49 8.91 -3.16
CA GLN A 98 2.14 8.76 -3.69
C GLN A 98 2.21 8.72 -5.20
N PHE A 99 1.40 7.87 -5.82
CA PHE A 99 1.45 7.60 -7.25
C PHE A 99 0.19 8.13 -7.92
N LEU A 100 0.37 9.05 -8.85
CA LEU A 100 -0.72 9.67 -9.59
C LEU A 100 -0.63 9.24 -11.04
N PRO A 101 -1.62 8.53 -11.59
CA PRO A 101 -1.57 8.12 -13.00
C PRO A 101 -1.70 9.31 -13.92
N TYR A 102 -1.01 9.24 -15.07
CA TYR A 102 -1.14 10.25 -16.11
C TYR A 102 -2.45 10.07 -16.85
N PHE A 103 -3.08 11.18 -17.17
CA PHE A 103 -4.16 11.19 -18.13
C PHE A 103 -3.66 11.79 -19.44
N ASN A 104 -3.28 10.93 -20.38
CA ASN A 104 -2.69 11.34 -21.64
C ASN A 104 -3.67 12.04 -22.58
N GLY A 105 -4.96 12.03 -22.29
CA GLY A 105 -5.95 12.74 -23.07
C GLY A 105 -5.94 14.25 -22.88
N ARG A 106 -5.13 14.77 -21.96
CA ARG A 106 -4.96 16.21 -21.72
C ARG A 106 -3.65 16.68 -22.31
N SER A 107 -3.72 17.77 -23.01
CA SER A 107 -2.53 18.40 -23.55
C SER A 107 -2.29 19.74 -22.88
#